data_6732cb3e190dd54c4bde6c773df90372
#
_entry.id   6732cb3e190dd54c4bde6c773df90372
#
_cell.length_a   1.000
_cell.length_b   1.000
_cell.length_c   1.000
_cell.angle_alpha   90.00
_cell.angle_beta   90.00
_cell.angle_gamma   90.00
#
_symmetry.space_group_name_H-M   'P 1'
#
loop_
_entity.id
_entity.type
_entity.pdbx_description
1 polymer ?
#
loop_
_entity_poly.entity_id
_entity_poly.type
_entity_poly.pdbx_seq_one_letter_code
_entity_poly.pdbx_strand_id
1 'polypeptide(L)'
;MTPTARLLAATLLAALAATSPAQSRKDSVVLGMVLEPAPGLDPTMASAAAIGEVVHLSVLEGLTKIAMDGTVSPLLAESWSVDPDGRVYSFKLKRGVKFHDGEAFDAGDVKFSFERAKAEGSTNKAKKSVFDNISRIETPDPHTVILVLERADGNFLFRMGEATAAILDPKSAAGTATKPIGTGPFRFEDWKKGASITLTKNPDYRNAAAVKMKKVTWRFISDPAAQVSALLAGDIDGMPRFGAPQNLPQFQADKRFTVAIGGTEGKTIVAINNKRKPFDDVRVRRAIAAAVDRKAIVDGALEGYGAPIGSHLVP
;
A
#
# COMPACT_ATOMS: atom_id res chain seq x y z
N MET A 1 62.46 -48.95 10.73
CA MET A 1 61.07 -48.45 11.11
C MET A 1 60.67 -47.45 10.02
N THR A 2 59.81 -47.86 9.15
CA THR A 2 59.46 -47.24 7.86
C THR A 2 58.53 -46.04 7.99
N PRO A 3 58.68 -45.01 7.09
CA PRO A 3 57.96 -43.75 7.18
C PRO A 3 56.66 -43.75 6.36
N THR A 4 55.77 -44.73 6.59
CA THR A 4 54.51 -44.86 5.81
C THR A 4 53.22 -44.60 6.62
N ALA A 5 53.32 -44.08 7.88
CA ALA A 5 52.14 -43.89 8.73
C ALA A 5 51.73 -42.43 8.92
N ARG A 6 52.28 -41.46 8.15
CA ARG A 6 51.95 -40.02 8.33
C ARG A 6 51.19 -39.37 7.14
N LEU A 7 50.82 -40.11 6.13
CA LEU A 7 50.10 -39.54 4.95
C LEU A 7 48.60 -39.84 4.86
N LEU A 8 48.01 -40.52 5.85
CA LEU A 8 46.57 -40.89 5.83
C LEU A 8 45.68 -40.05 6.75
N ALA A 9 46.25 -39.09 7.51
CA ALA A 9 45.49 -38.24 8.43
C ALA A 9 45.15 -36.84 7.90
N ALA A 10 45.70 -36.46 6.71
CA ALA A 10 45.52 -35.12 6.16
C ALA A 10 44.41 -35.00 5.10
N THR A 11 43.81 -36.12 4.66
CA THR A 11 42.79 -36.12 3.58
C THR A 11 41.34 -36.26 4.05
N LEU A 12 41.07 -36.34 5.36
CA LEU A 12 39.72 -36.48 5.88
C LEU A 12 39.13 -35.17 6.47
N LEU A 13 39.87 -34.07 6.46
CA LEU A 13 39.39 -32.78 6.99
C LEU A 13 38.94 -31.76 5.92
N ALA A 14 39.00 -32.12 4.64
CA ALA A 14 38.65 -31.20 3.55
C ALA A 14 37.25 -31.42 2.94
N ALA A 15 36.44 -32.33 3.50
CA ALA A 15 35.12 -32.69 2.92
C ALA A 15 33.90 -32.22 3.73
N LEU A 16 34.07 -31.36 4.76
CA LEU A 16 32.97 -30.71 5.46
C LEU A 16 32.81 -29.21 5.08
N ALA A 17 33.21 -28.84 3.86
CA ALA A 17 32.88 -27.56 3.31
C ALA A 17 31.39 -27.57 2.87
N ALA A 18 30.56 -27.15 3.79
CA ALA A 18 29.32 -26.40 3.56
C ALA A 18 28.50 -26.80 2.31
N THR A 19 27.71 -27.83 2.40
CA THR A 19 26.44 -27.82 1.71
C THR A 19 25.47 -26.95 2.53
N SER A 20 25.69 -25.64 2.55
CA SER A 20 24.57 -24.73 2.76
C SER A 20 23.57 -25.06 1.66
N PRO A 21 22.32 -25.48 1.97
CA PRO A 21 21.32 -25.60 0.94
C PRO A 21 21.28 -24.23 0.27
N ALA A 22 21.60 -24.19 -1.03
CA ALA A 22 21.38 -23.01 -1.83
C ALA A 22 19.86 -22.78 -1.73
N GLN A 23 19.49 -21.89 -0.83
CA GLN A 23 18.12 -21.42 -0.69
C GLN A 23 17.81 -20.83 -2.06
N SER A 24 17.04 -21.56 -2.87
CA SER A 24 16.57 -21.11 -4.17
C SER A 24 15.87 -19.77 -3.88
N ARG A 25 16.52 -18.66 -4.21
CA ARG A 25 15.95 -17.35 -3.99
C ARG A 25 14.80 -17.23 -4.97
N LYS A 26 13.61 -17.47 -4.48
CA LYS A 26 12.37 -17.27 -5.21
C LYS A 26 12.36 -15.81 -5.66
N ASP A 27 12.31 -15.56 -6.96
CA ASP A 27 12.30 -14.21 -7.54
C ASP A 27 10.88 -13.72 -7.88
N SER A 28 9.88 -14.54 -7.54
CA SER A 28 8.46 -14.24 -7.66
C SER A 28 7.73 -14.54 -6.36
N VAL A 29 6.68 -13.77 -6.08
CA VAL A 29 5.83 -13.94 -4.91
C VAL A 29 4.36 -13.94 -5.31
N VAL A 30 3.57 -14.83 -4.70
CA VAL A 30 2.12 -14.89 -4.82
C VAL A 30 1.52 -14.49 -3.48
N LEU A 31 0.78 -13.39 -3.44
CA LEU A 31 0.11 -12.88 -2.24
C LEU A 31 -1.40 -13.09 -2.35
N GLY A 32 -2.00 -13.59 -1.29
CA GLY A 32 -3.45 -13.64 -1.20
C GLY A 32 -4.04 -12.26 -0.90
N MET A 33 -5.22 -12.00 -1.44
CA MET A 33 -5.96 -10.76 -1.29
C MET A 33 -7.45 -11.06 -1.11
N VAL A 34 -8.10 -10.43 -0.13
CA VAL A 34 -9.50 -10.74 0.21
C VAL A 34 -10.47 -10.27 -0.88
N LEU A 35 -10.23 -9.08 -1.42
CA LEU A 35 -11.14 -8.42 -2.37
C LEU A 35 -10.44 -8.09 -3.67
N GLU A 36 -11.10 -8.36 -4.77
CA GLU A 36 -10.70 -7.82 -6.08
C GLU A 36 -10.87 -6.30 -6.09
N PRO A 37 -9.92 -5.52 -6.66
CA PRO A 37 -10.09 -4.09 -6.83
C PRO A 37 -11.32 -3.73 -7.67
N ALA A 38 -12.19 -2.86 -7.16
CA ALA A 38 -13.38 -2.38 -7.86
C ALA A 38 -13.56 -0.87 -7.63
N PRO A 39 -13.98 -0.14 -8.65
CA PRO A 39 -14.36 -0.57 -10.00
C PRO A 39 -13.16 -0.78 -10.94
N GLY A 40 -11.95 -0.51 -10.51
CA GLY A 40 -10.72 -0.58 -11.31
C GLY A 40 -9.48 -0.36 -10.47
N LEU A 41 -8.37 0.03 -11.12
CA LEU A 41 -7.05 0.21 -10.49
C LEU A 41 -6.64 1.69 -10.34
N ASP A 42 -7.56 2.64 -10.52
CA ASP A 42 -7.28 4.07 -10.36
C ASP A 42 -7.64 4.56 -8.95
N PRO A 43 -6.66 4.76 -8.05
CA PRO A 43 -6.90 5.22 -6.70
C PRO A 43 -7.30 6.71 -6.64
N THR A 44 -7.10 7.45 -7.73
CA THR A 44 -7.49 8.86 -7.81
C THR A 44 -8.97 9.03 -8.19
N MET A 45 -9.64 7.94 -8.59
CA MET A 45 -11.07 7.93 -8.95
C MET A 45 -11.91 7.08 -8.00
N ALA A 46 -11.31 6.13 -7.29
CA ALA A 46 -12.00 5.23 -6.38
C ALA A 46 -11.14 4.93 -5.14
N SER A 47 -11.79 4.72 -3.98
CA SER A 47 -11.11 4.59 -2.69
C SER A 47 -11.21 3.20 -2.06
N ALA A 48 -11.52 2.15 -2.83
CA ALA A 48 -11.48 0.80 -2.30
C ALA A 48 -10.05 0.45 -1.87
N ALA A 49 -9.88 -0.03 -0.63
CA ALA A 49 -8.56 -0.37 -0.09
C ALA A 49 -7.78 -1.34 -0.99
N ALA A 50 -8.50 -2.28 -1.61
CA ALA A 50 -7.95 -3.24 -2.57
C ALA A 50 -7.20 -2.58 -3.75
N ILE A 51 -7.62 -1.39 -4.19
CA ILE A 51 -6.93 -0.65 -5.25
C ILE A 51 -5.56 -0.21 -4.76
N GLY A 52 -5.52 0.46 -3.58
CA GLY A 52 -4.28 0.91 -2.98
C GLY A 52 -3.31 -0.24 -2.69
N GLU A 53 -3.79 -1.38 -2.20
CA GLU A 53 -2.97 -2.56 -1.94
C GLU A 53 -2.21 -3.05 -3.16
N VAL A 54 -2.82 -2.95 -4.35
CA VAL A 54 -2.16 -3.38 -5.60
C VAL A 54 -1.27 -2.30 -6.18
N VAL A 55 -1.75 -1.04 -6.27
CA VAL A 55 -1.06 -0.04 -7.13
C VAL A 55 -0.27 1.01 -6.35
N HIS A 56 -0.62 1.29 -5.08
CA HIS A 56 0.05 2.37 -4.34
C HIS A 56 1.47 1.98 -3.96
N LEU A 57 2.44 2.81 -4.27
CA LEU A 57 3.88 2.62 -4.10
C LEU A 57 4.49 1.44 -4.89
N SER A 58 3.65 0.61 -5.50
CA SER A 58 4.10 -0.49 -6.38
C SER A 58 4.11 -0.06 -7.86
N VAL A 59 3.03 0.52 -8.34
CA VAL A 59 2.84 0.99 -9.72
C VAL A 59 2.80 2.51 -9.78
N LEU A 60 2.01 3.12 -8.91
CA LEU A 60 1.78 4.56 -8.83
C LEU A 60 2.45 5.16 -7.60
N GLU A 61 3.04 6.33 -7.74
CA GLU A 61 3.71 7.05 -6.68
C GLU A 61 3.15 8.47 -6.54
N GLY A 62 3.24 9.02 -5.32
CA GLY A 62 2.91 10.40 -5.00
C GLY A 62 4.16 11.26 -4.83
N LEU A 63 3.99 12.52 -4.43
CA LEU A 63 5.12 13.41 -4.14
C LEU A 63 5.91 12.95 -2.91
N THR A 64 5.21 12.47 -1.89
CA THR A 64 5.77 12.00 -0.63
C THR A 64 5.43 10.54 -0.38
N LYS A 65 6.06 9.94 0.61
CA LYS A 65 5.79 8.58 1.11
C LYS A 65 5.56 8.64 2.61
N ILE A 66 4.55 7.92 3.07
CA ILE A 66 4.24 7.73 4.49
C ILE A 66 4.94 6.44 4.96
N ALA A 67 5.72 6.53 6.02
CA ALA A 67 6.32 5.39 6.69
C ALA A 67 5.34 4.76 7.70
N MET A 68 5.67 3.57 8.23
CA MET A 68 4.80 2.84 9.17
C MET A 68 4.60 3.57 10.50
N ASP A 69 5.52 4.45 10.88
CA ASP A 69 5.43 5.31 12.07
C ASP A 69 4.71 6.63 11.80
N GLY A 70 4.13 6.82 10.60
CA GLY A 70 3.43 8.02 10.18
C GLY A 70 4.35 9.14 9.69
N THR A 71 5.66 8.98 9.73
CA THR A 71 6.59 10.00 9.22
C THR A 71 6.49 10.14 7.71
N VAL A 72 6.63 11.37 7.23
CA VAL A 72 6.58 11.71 5.80
C VAL A 72 8.00 11.84 5.26
N SER A 73 8.28 11.16 4.17
CA SER A 73 9.59 11.15 3.50
C SER A 73 9.48 11.48 2.01
N PRO A 74 10.58 11.95 1.37
CA PRO A 74 10.63 12.22 -0.06
C PRO A 74 10.34 10.98 -0.92
N LEU A 75 9.55 11.16 -2.02
CA LEU A 75 9.32 10.11 -3.01
C LEU A 75 9.56 10.64 -4.44
N LEU A 76 8.55 11.18 -5.15
CA LEU A 76 8.77 11.89 -6.41
C LEU A 76 9.27 13.31 -6.18
N ALA A 77 8.88 13.96 -5.08
CA ALA A 77 9.60 15.13 -4.59
C ALA A 77 10.94 14.70 -3.97
N GLU A 78 12.01 15.41 -4.28
CA GLU A 78 13.32 15.29 -3.67
C GLU A 78 13.36 16.02 -2.31
N SER A 79 12.72 17.18 -2.26
CA SER A 79 12.61 18.04 -1.07
C SER A 79 11.42 18.97 -1.20
N TRP A 80 11.08 19.65 -0.13
CA TRP A 80 10.08 20.71 -0.11
C TRP A 80 10.40 21.77 0.93
N SER A 81 9.81 22.94 0.76
CA SER A 81 9.73 23.99 1.76
C SER A 81 8.30 24.44 1.94
N VAL A 82 7.98 24.94 3.13
CA VAL A 82 6.66 25.47 3.50
C VAL A 82 6.85 26.89 3.99
N ASP A 83 6.00 27.81 3.58
CA ASP A 83 6.03 29.18 4.07
C ASP A 83 5.62 29.26 5.56
N PRO A 84 5.92 30.36 6.26
CA PRO A 84 5.59 30.51 7.67
C PRO A 84 4.09 30.42 7.97
N ASP A 85 3.23 30.77 7.01
CA ASP A 85 1.76 30.71 7.15
C ASP A 85 1.20 29.33 6.90
N GLY A 86 2.02 28.37 6.47
CA GLY A 86 1.62 26.98 6.19
C GLY A 86 0.71 26.84 4.98
N ARG A 87 0.75 27.77 4.04
CA ARG A 87 -0.14 27.79 2.86
C ARG A 87 0.59 27.64 1.53
N VAL A 88 1.89 27.89 1.47
CA VAL A 88 2.65 27.76 0.22
C VAL A 88 3.66 26.62 0.38
N TYR A 89 3.49 25.59 -0.44
CA TYR A 89 4.35 24.41 -0.49
C TYR A 89 5.14 24.42 -1.79
N SER A 90 6.46 24.53 -1.71
CA SER A 90 7.34 24.45 -2.89
C SER A 90 8.05 23.11 -2.89
N PHE A 91 7.76 22.27 -3.89
CA PHE A 91 8.37 20.96 -4.07
C PHE A 91 9.45 21.01 -5.15
N LYS A 92 10.61 20.43 -4.87
CA LYS A 92 11.63 20.11 -5.87
C LYS A 92 11.45 18.67 -6.29
N LEU A 93 11.29 18.42 -7.59
CA LEU A 93 11.03 17.11 -8.14
C LEU A 93 12.32 16.38 -8.52
N LYS A 94 12.34 15.08 -8.34
CA LYS A 94 13.47 14.23 -8.76
C LYS A 94 13.62 14.27 -10.27
N ARG A 95 14.88 14.37 -10.72
CA ARG A 95 15.26 14.36 -12.14
C ARG A 95 15.41 12.94 -12.67
N GLY A 96 15.21 12.76 -13.97
CA GLY A 96 15.44 11.49 -14.66
C GLY A 96 14.46 10.38 -14.32
N VAL A 97 13.34 10.68 -13.64
CA VAL A 97 12.26 9.73 -13.42
C VAL A 97 11.47 9.53 -14.70
N LYS A 98 11.09 8.29 -14.99
CA LYS A 98 10.27 7.93 -16.16
C LYS A 98 9.03 7.15 -15.73
N PHE A 99 7.95 7.36 -16.43
CA PHE A 99 6.80 6.48 -16.40
C PHE A 99 7.12 5.13 -17.07
N HIS A 100 6.27 4.14 -16.86
CA HIS A 100 6.47 2.77 -17.37
C HIS A 100 6.47 2.67 -18.90
N ASP A 101 5.88 3.63 -19.59
CA ASP A 101 5.85 3.75 -21.06
C ASP A 101 7.07 4.50 -21.62
N GLY A 102 7.94 5.03 -20.75
CA GLY A 102 9.17 5.74 -21.12
C GLY A 102 9.03 7.26 -21.13
N GLU A 103 7.84 7.82 -20.97
CA GLU A 103 7.62 9.26 -20.85
C GLU A 103 8.36 9.82 -19.62
N ALA A 104 8.89 11.01 -19.75
CA ALA A 104 9.58 11.68 -18.64
C ALA A 104 8.58 12.26 -17.65
N PHE A 105 8.84 12.09 -16.35
CA PHE A 105 8.08 12.73 -15.28
C PHE A 105 8.56 14.16 -15.08
N ASP A 106 7.63 15.09 -14.99
CA ASP A 106 7.89 16.49 -14.71
C ASP A 106 6.78 17.20 -13.89
N ALA A 107 6.91 18.50 -13.69
CA ALA A 107 5.96 19.33 -12.95
C ALA A 107 4.59 19.43 -13.62
N GLY A 108 4.52 19.26 -14.94
CA GLY A 108 3.26 19.24 -15.70
C GLY A 108 2.38 18.07 -15.30
N ASP A 109 2.97 16.90 -15.02
CA ASP A 109 2.23 15.70 -14.58
C ASP A 109 1.61 15.89 -13.20
N VAL A 110 2.34 16.56 -12.31
CA VAL A 110 1.81 16.90 -10.98
C VAL A 110 0.64 17.86 -11.12
N LYS A 111 0.80 18.91 -11.91
CA LYS A 111 -0.26 19.88 -12.19
C LYS A 111 -1.48 19.19 -12.78
N PHE A 112 -1.30 18.40 -13.82
CA PHE A 112 -2.38 17.62 -14.44
C PHE A 112 -3.11 16.73 -13.42
N SER A 113 -2.38 15.97 -12.62
CA SER A 113 -2.95 15.02 -11.65
C SER A 113 -3.82 15.73 -10.61
N PHE A 114 -3.37 16.87 -10.11
CA PHE A 114 -4.10 17.61 -9.09
C PHE A 114 -5.25 18.44 -9.66
N GLU A 115 -5.12 18.99 -10.88
CA GLU A 115 -6.22 19.62 -11.60
C GLU A 115 -7.32 18.59 -11.92
N ARG A 116 -6.94 17.37 -12.35
CA ARG A 116 -7.87 16.25 -12.52
C ARG A 116 -8.58 15.87 -11.23
N ALA A 117 -7.86 15.85 -10.10
CA ALA A 117 -8.43 15.52 -8.79
C ALA A 117 -9.44 16.55 -8.31
N LYS A 118 -9.25 17.85 -8.62
CA LYS A 118 -10.17 18.94 -8.23
C LYS A 118 -11.22 19.27 -9.28
N ALA A 119 -11.16 18.71 -10.48
CA ALA A 119 -12.08 19.00 -11.58
C ALA A 119 -13.55 18.78 -11.16
N GLU A 120 -14.47 19.51 -11.79
CA GLU A 120 -15.90 19.28 -11.68
C GLU A 120 -16.22 17.83 -12.13
N GLY A 121 -17.02 17.12 -11.31
CA GLY A 121 -17.34 15.71 -11.57
C GLY A 121 -16.25 14.72 -11.12
N SER A 122 -15.11 15.17 -10.60
CA SER A 122 -14.10 14.26 -10.04
C SER A 122 -14.68 13.43 -8.91
N THR A 123 -14.45 12.12 -8.95
CA THR A 123 -14.82 11.16 -7.91
C THR A 123 -13.69 10.90 -6.90
N ASN A 124 -12.60 11.66 -6.98
CA ASN A 124 -11.50 11.56 -6.02
C ASN A 124 -12.02 11.80 -4.59
N LYS A 125 -11.78 10.86 -3.70
CA LYS A 125 -12.29 10.92 -2.32
C LYS A 125 -11.64 12.03 -1.49
N ALA A 126 -10.45 12.46 -1.86
CA ALA A 126 -9.76 13.57 -1.24
C ALA A 126 -10.10 14.94 -1.87
N LYS A 127 -10.96 14.98 -2.92
CA LYS A 127 -11.31 16.24 -3.61
C LYS A 127 -11.64 17.35 -2.62
N LYS A 128 -12.69 17.19 -1.82
CA LYS A 128 -13.17 18.22 -0.88
C LYS A 128 -12.22 18.50 0.28
N SER A 129 -11.51 17.47 0.75
CA SER A 129 -10.67 17.61 1.95
C SER A 129 -9.26 18.09 1.66
N VAL A 130 -8.78 17.91 0.42
CA VAL A 130 -7.39 18.21 0.03
C VAL A 130 -7.35 19.08 -1.22
N PHE A 131 -7.84 18.56 -2.36
CA PHE A 131 -7.60 19.18 -3.65
C PHE A 131 -8.38 20.48 -3.85
N ASP A 132 -9.61 20.60 -3.32
CA ASP A 132 -10.36 21.87 -3.35
C ASP A 132 -9.71 22.97 -2.49
N ASN A 133 -8.84 22.62 -1.54
CA ASN A 133 -8.05 23.58 -0.76
C ASN A 133 -6.84 24.13 -1.53
N ILE A 134 -6.47 23.55 -2.67
CA ILE A 134 -5.40 24.07 -3.52
C ILE A 134 -5.98 25.18 -4.40
N SER A 135 -5.69 26.43 -4.09
CA SER A 135 -6.16 27.58 -4.89
C SER A 135 -5.38 27.73 -6.19
N ARG A 136 -4.06 27.46 -6.17
CA ARG A 136 -3.20 27.64 -7.34
C ARG A 136 -2.09 26.60 -7.39
N ILE A 137 -1.76 26.16 -8.61
CA ILE A 137 -0.66 25.24 -8.92
C ILE A 137 0.24 25.93 -9.92
N GLU A 138 1.48 26.20 -9.53
CA GLU A 138 2.48 26.82 -10.40
C GLU A 138 3.59 25.83 -10.71
N THR A 139 4.05 25.85 -11.96
CA THR A 139 5.15 25.01 -12.46
C THR A 139 6.16 25.92 -13.16
N PRO A 140 6.99 26.69 -12.37
CA PRO A 140 7.90 27.67 -12.94
C PRO A 140 9.01 27.05 -13.78
N ASP A 141 9.32 25.79 -13.56
CA ASP A 141 10.25 24.97 -14.35
C ASP A 141 9.82 23.49 -14.29
N PRO A 142 10.36 22.59 -15.13
CA PRO A 142 9.97 21.18 -15.16
C PRO A 142 10.19 20.41 -13.86
N HIS A 143 10.93 20.94 -12.90
CA HIS A 143 11.28 20.25 -11.66
C HIS A 143 10.87 21.00 -10.40
N THR A 144 10.01 22.00 -10.55
CA THR A 144 9.49 22.75 -9.39
C THR A 144 7.97 22.86 -9.49
N VAL A 145 7.29 22.48 -8.40
CA VAL A 145 5.85 22.66 -8.25
C VAL A 145 5.59 23.50 -7.01
N ILE A 146 4.81 24.57 -7.15
CA ILE A 146 4.37 25.40 -6.04
C ILE A 146 2.86 25.22 -5.90
N LEU A 147 2.43 24.75 -4.73
CA LEU A 147 1.02 24.57 -4.37
C LEU A 147 0.64 25.64 -3.36
N VAL A 148 -0.34 26.47 -3.71
CA VAL A 148 -0.87 27.50 -2.83
C VAL A 148 -2.21 27.04 -2.30
N LEU A 149 -2.37 26.98 -0.99
CA LEU A 149 -3.59 26.58 -0.31
C LEU A 149 -4.46 27.79 0.05
N GLU A 150 -5.77 27.62 0.02
CA GLU A 150 -6.72 28.62 0.54
C GLU A 150 -6.59 28.75 2.06
N ARG A 151 -6.37 27.63 2.74
CA ARG A 151 -6.23 27.52 4.19
C ARG A 151 -5.07 26.62 4.54
N ALA A 152 -4.31 26.97 5.60
CA ALA A 152 -3.27 26.08 6.11
C ALA A 152 -3.82 24.69 6.47
N ASP A 153 -3.07 23.65 6.10
CA ASP A 153 -3.38 22.26 6.44
C ASP A 153 -2.10 21.57 6.93
N GLY A 154 -2.02 21.34 8.25
CA GLY A 154 -0.88 20.69 8.88
C GLY A 154 -0.65 19.25 8.42
N ASN A 155 -1.66 18.60 7.83
CA ASN A 155 -1.57 17.25 7.29
C ASN A 155 -1.29 17.22 5.77
N PHE A 156 -1.09 18.37 5.12
CA PHE A 156 -0.99 18.43 3.67
C PHE A 156 0.12 17.55 3.10
N LEU A 157 1.31 17.57 3.70
CA LEU A 157 2.43 16.71 3.27
C LEU A 157 2.13 15.22 3.41
N PHE A 158 1.45 14.82 4.49
CA PHE A 158 0.99 13.45 4.68
C PHE A 158 0.02 13.05 3.58
N ARG A 159 -0.95 13.92 3.25
CA ARG A 159 -1.93 13.65 2.19
C ARG A 159 -1.32 13.54 0.81
N MET A 160 -0.18 14.19 0.56
CA MET A 160 0.58 14.03 -0.70
C MET A 160 1.25 12.64 -0.82
N GLY A 161 1.29 11.86 0.25
CA GLY A 161 1.72 10.47 0.29
C GLY A 161 0.60 9.44 0.20
N GLU A 162 -0.67 9.86 0.19
CA GLU A 162 -1.81 8.96 0.05
C GLU A 162 -2.03 8.53 -1.42
N ALA A 163 -2.65 7.38 -1.62
CA ALA A 163 -2.95 6.85 -2.95
C ALA A 163 -3.83 7.79 -3.80
N THR A 164 -4.67 8.59 -3.17
CA THR A 164 -5.53 9.61 -3.83
C THR A 164 -4.75 10.75 -4.46
N ALA A 165 -3.48 10.94 -4.05
CA ALA A 165 -2.56 11.94 -4.59
C ALA A 165 -1.50 11.35 -5.53
N ALA A 166 -1.73 10.16 -6.07
CA ALA A 166 -0.85 9.54 -7.05
C ALA A 166 -0.71 10.41 -8.30
N ILE A 167 0.51 10.46 -8.84
CA ILE A 167 0.82 11.22 -10.05
C ILE A 167 0.64 10.33 -11.26
N LEU A 168 -0.07 10.84 -12.24
CA LEU A 168 -0.42 10.17 -13.48
C LEU A 168 0.16 10.95 -14.68
N ASP A 169 0.59 10.22 -15.70
CA ASP A 169 0.91 10.81 -16.99
C ASP A 169 -0.39 11.17 -17.75
N PRO A 170 -0.53 12.40 -18.27
CA PRO A 170 -1.72 12.84 -19.02
C PRO A 170 -2.10 11.92 -20.18
N LYS A 171 -1.12 11.34 -20.87
CA LYS A 171 -1.33 10.50 -22.06
C LYS A 171 -1.97 9.16 -21.71
N SER A 172 -1.64 8.61 -20.53
CA SER A 172 -2.08 7.28 -20.11
C SER A 172 -3.18 7.31 -19.04
N ALA A 173 -3.47 8.46 -18.44
CA ALA A 173 -4.37 8.62 -17.30
C ALA A 173 -5.79 8.05 -17.53
N ALA A 174 -6.32 8.14 -18.75
CA ALA A 174 -7.64 7.60 -19.07
C ALA A 174 -7.72 6.06 -18.94
N GLY A 175 -6.60 5.36 -19.09
CA GLY A 175 -6.48 3.90 -19.01
C GLY A 175 -6.16 3.37 -17.61
N THR A 176 -5.90 4.23 -16.64
CA THR A 176 -5.38 3.83 -15.31
C THR A 176 -6.27 2.81 -14.60
N ALA A 177 -7.58 2.88 -14.78
CA ALA A 177 -8.51 1.94 -14.15
C ALA A 177 -8.33 0.48 -14.60
N THR A 178 -7.76 0.23 -15.77
CA THR A 178 -7.58 -1.12 -16.33
C THR A 178 -6.13 -1.50 -16.58
N LYS A 179 -5.30 -0.53 -16.92
CA LYS A 179 -3.86 -0.70 -17.21
C LYS A 179 -3.09 0.49 -16.65
N PRO A 180 -2.86 0.52 -15.32
CA PRO A 180 -2.17 1.62 -14.69
C PRO A 180 -0.71 1.74 -15.21
N ILE A 181 -0.34 2.94 -15.61
CA ILE A 181 1.02 3.34 -15.96
C ILE A 181 1.46 4.36 -14.92
N GLY A 182 2.59 4.12 -14.27
CA GLY A 182 3.13 4.97 -13.23
C GLY A 182 4.64 4.99 -13.25
N THR A 183 5.22 5.50 -12.19
CA THR A 183 6.68 5.66 -12.01
C THR A 183 7.27 4.61 -11.06
N GLY A 184 6.45 3.69 -10.56
CA GLY A 184 6.77 2.77 -9.48
C GLY A 184 7.72 1.64 -9.85
N PRO A 185 8.15 0.85 -8.83
CA PRO A 185 9.10 -0.26 -8.98
C PRO A 185 8.54 -1.47 -9.76
N PHE A 186 7.24 -1.55 -9.94
CA PHE A 186 6.59 -2.60 -10.71
C PHE A 186 5.70 -2.02 -11.79
N ARG A 187 5.63 -2.74 -12.93
CA ARG A 187 4.74 -2.48 -14.06
C ARG A 187 3.55 -3.42 -14.00
N PHE A 188 2.37 -2.92 -14.37
CA PHE A 188 1.20 -3.78 -14.58
C PHE A 188 1.46 -4.72 -15.76
N GLU A 189 1.21 -6.03 -15.53
CA GLU A 189 1.34 -7.06 -16.57
C GLU A 189 -0.04 -7.55 -17.03
N ASP A 190 -0.86 -8.05 -16.09
CA ASP A 190 -2.14 -8.70 -16.43
C ASP A 190 -3.14 -8.62 -15.27
N TRP A 191 -4.42 -8.64 -15.64
CA TRP A 191 -5.53 -8.78 -14.70
C TRP A 191 -6.49 -9.86 -15.18
N LYS A 192 -6.45 -11.01 -14.58
CA LYS A 192 -7.44 -12.08 -14.75
C LYS A 192 -8.61 -11.82 -13.81
N LYS A 193 -9.67 -11.22 -14.34
CA LYS A 193 -10.86 -10.85 -13.56
C LYS A 193 -11.39 -12.01 -12.73
N GLY A 194 -11.70 -11.76 -11.45
CA GLY A 194 -12.13 -12.76 -10.48
C GLY A 194 -11.04 -13.69 -9.97
N ALA A 195 -9.80 -13.61 -10.47
CA ALA A 195 -8.74 -14.53 -10.12
C ALA A 195 -7.47 -13.86 -9.59
N SER A 196 -6.84 -12.98 -10.38
CA SER A 196 -5.54 -12.42 -9.98
C SER A 196 -5.15 -11.17 -10.76
N ILE A 197 -4.23 -10.39 -10.17
CA ILE A 197 -3.47 -9.33 -10.83
C ILE A 197 -1.99 -9.67 -10.75
N THR A 198 -1.27 -9.46 -11.85
CA THR A 198 0.17 -9.71 -11.94
C THR A 198 0.89 -8.41 -12.26
N LEU A 199 1.95 -8.17 -11.51
CA LEU A 199 2.89 -7.07 -11.68
C LEU A 199 4.29 -7.63 -11.95
N THR A 200 5.05 -6.99 -12.84
CA THR A 200 6.45 -7.34 -13.14
C THR A 200 7.37 -6.19 -12.75
N LYS A 201 8.61 -6.54 -12.38
CA LYS A 201 9.63 -5.56 -12.03
C LYS A 201 9.83 -4.54 -13.15
N ASN A 202 9.86 -3.26 -12.78
CA ASN A 202 10.29 -2.19 -13.68
C ASN A 202 11.83 -2.15 -13.72
N PRO A 203 12.50 -2.53 -14.83
CA PRO A 203 13.95 -2.50 -14.93
C PRO A 203 14.50 -1.07 -14.91
N ASP A 204 13.71 -0.09 -15.36
CA ASP A 204 14.08 1.31 -15.46
C ASP A 204 13.78 2.11 -14.19
N TYR A 205 13.31 1.43 -13.14
CA TYR A 205 13.04 2.08 -11.86
C TYR A 205 14.32 2.67 -11.28
N ARG A 206 14.27 3.94 -10.84
CA ARG A 206 15.44 4.69 -10.32
C ARG A 206 16.26 3.95 -9.25
N ASN A 207 15.65 2.99 -8.54
CA ASN A 207 16.33 2.13 -7.57
C ASN A 207 16.03 0.65 -7.84
N ALA A 208 16.12 0.22 -9.10
CA ALA A 208 15.82 -1.15 -9.53
C ALA A 208 16.69 -2.21 -8.82
N ALA A 209 17.91 -1.86 -8.39
CA ALA A 209 18.79 -2.77 -7.66
C ALA A 209 18.22 -3.19 -6.29
N ALA A 210 17.44 -2.33 -5.64
CA ALA A 210 16.77 -2.62 -4.37
C ALA A 210 15.54 -3.54 -4.53
N VAL A 211 14.94 -3.60 -5.73
CA VAL A 211 13.76 -4.41 -6.02
C VAL A 211 14.19 -5.85 -6.28
N LYS A 212 13.96 -6.73 -5.31
CA LYS A 212 14.42 -8.12 -5.36
C LYS A 212 13.49 -9.05 -6.13
N MET A 213 12.17 -8.83 -6.04
CA MET A 213 11.18 -9.65 -6.74
C MET A 213 11.09 -9.23 -8.20
N LYS A 214 11.07 -10.20 -9.12
CA LYS A 214 10.82 -9.97 -10.55
C LYS A 214 9.33 -9.92 -10.88
N LYS A 215 8.52 -10.65 -10.10
CA LYS A 215 7.08 -10.79 -10.31
C LYS A 215 6.34 -10.82 -8.98
N VAL A 216 5.21 -10.12 -8.90
CA VAL A 216 4.26 -10.17 -7.80
C VAL A 216 2.89 -10.49 -8.37
N THR A 217 2.24 -11.53 -7.83
CA THR A 217 0.87 -11.89 -8.21
C THR A 217 -0.04 -11.74 -6.99
N TRP A 218 -1.10 -10.97 -7.12
CA TRP A 218 -2.18 -10.87 -6.15
C TRP A 218 -3.28 -11.84 -6.55
N ARG A 219 -3.53 -12.89 -5.74
CA ARG A 219 -4.58 -13.89 -5.96
C ARG A 219 -5.78 -13.57 -5.08
N PHE A 220 -6.97 -13.48 -5.65
CA PHE A 220 -8.19 -13.15 -4.90
C PHE A 220 -8.73 -14.37 -4.19
N ILE A 221 -8.82 -14.32 -2.86
CA ILE A 221 -9.33 -15.41 -2.01
C ILE A 221 -10.15 -14.76 -0.89
N SER A 222 -11.46 -14.70 -1.08
CA SER A 222 -12.37 -14.07 -0.12
C SER A 222 -12.76 -15.00 1.03
N ASP A 223 -12.81 -16.30 0.80
CA ASP A 223 -13.19 -17.28 1.82
C ASP A 223 -12.04 -17.56 2.80
N PRO A 224 -12.25 -17.38 4.14
CA PRO A 224 -11.20 -17.59 5.13
C PRO A 224 -10.63 -19.01 5.17
N ALA A 225 -11.45 -20.06 4.94
CA ALA A 225 -10.98 -21.44 4.94
C ALA A 225 -10.13 -21.73 3.69
N ALA A 226 -10.50 -21.14 2.54
CA ALA A 226 -9.68 -21.21 1.33
C ALA A 226 -8.33 -20.49 1.49
N GLN A 227 -8.27 -19.37 2.26
CA GLN A 227 -7.00 -18.70 2.59
C GLN A 227 -6.07 -19.63 3.38
N VAL A 228 -6.59 -20.30 4.41
CA VAL A 228 -5.84 -21.29 5.19
C VAL A 228 -5.32 -22.41 4.30
N SER A 229 -6.18 -23.00 3.48
CA SER A 229 -5.81 -24.09 2.58
C SER A 229 -4.73 -23.68 1.57
N ALA A 230 -4.86 -22.50 0.97
CA ALA A 230 -3.91 -21.99 -0.01
C ALA A 230 -2.52 -21.72 0.59
N LEU A 231 -2.46 -21.20 1.83
CA LEU A 231 -1.20 -21.04 2.56
C LEU A 231 -0.54 -22.39 2.89
N LEU A 232 -1.30 -23.34 3.43
CA LEU A 232 -0.79 -24.67 3.77
C LEU A 232 -0.29 -25.45 2.56
N ALA A 233 -0.98 -25.33 1.42
CA ALA A 233 -0.60 -25.96 0.15
C ALA A 233 0.60 -25.26 -0.52
N GLY A 234 0.94 -24.02 -0.12
CA GLY A 234 1.97 -23.22 -0.80
C GLY A 234 1.49 -22.59 -2.11
N ASP A 235 0.19 -22.52 -2.34
CA ASP A 235 -0.43 -21.86 -3.51
C ASP A 235 -0.26 -20.33 -3.45
N ILE A 236 -0.11 -19.79 -2.24
CA ILE A 236 0.26 -18.40 -1.97
C ILE A 236 1.40 -18.37 -0.96
N ASP A 237 2.27 -17.36 -1.08
CA ASP A 237 3.43 -17.16 -0.23
C ASP A 237 3.14 -16.33 1.01
N GLY A 238 2.03 -15.60 1.00
CA GLY A 238 1.62 -14.77 2.12
C GLY A 238 0.20 -14.23 1.96
N MET A 239 -0.36 -13.80 3.08
CA MET A 239 -1.70 -13.20 3.17
C MET A 239 -1.62 -11.96 4.06
N PRO A 240 -1.46 -10.74 3.49
CA PRO A 240 -1.30 -9.51 4.27
C PRO A 240 -2.52 -9.17 5.16
N ARG A 241 -3.72 -9.59 4.74
CA ARG A 241 -4.95 -9.46 5.52
C ARG A 241 -5.58 -10.83 5.68
N PHE A 242 -5.18 -11.53 6.73
CA PHE A 242 -5.64 -12.88 6.99
C PHE A 242 -7.02 -12.89 7.67
N GLY A 243 -8.00 -13.55 7.04
CA GLY A 243 -9.40 -13.54 7.46
C GLY A 243 -9.80 -14.63 8.46
N ALA A 244 -8.86 -15.48 8.90
CA ALA A 244 -9.13 -16.62 9.80
C ALA A 244 -8.26 -16.55 11.07
N PRO A 245 -8.46 -15.55 11.96
CA PRO A 245 -7.60 -15.34 13.12
C PRO A 245 -7.54 -16.56 14.05
N GLN A 246 -8.60 -17.36 14.14
CA GLN A 246 -8.65 -18.62 14.89
C GLN A 246 -7.61 -19.65 14.45
N ASN A 247 -7.08 -19.54 13.21
CA ASN A 247 -6.06 -20.43 12.68
C ASN A 247 -4.62 -19.92 12.88
N LEU A 248 -4.42 -18.72 13.42
CA LEU A 248 -3.08 -18.16 13.63
C LEU A 248 -2.19 -19.05 14.50
N PRO A 249 -2.67 -19.69 15.60
CA PRO A 249 -1.84 -20.61 16.38
C PRO A 249 -1.25 -21.76 15.58
N GLN A 250 -1.98 -22.29 14.59
CA GLN A 250 -1.49 -23.33 13.68
C GLN A 250 -0.29 -22.83 12.86
N PHE A 251 -0.37 -21.61 12.30
CA PHE A 251 0.72 -21.03 11.54
C PHE A 251 1.90 -20.61 12.41
N GLN A 252 1.65 -20.16 13.65
CA GLN A 252 2.72 -19.85 14.61
C GLN A 252 3.52 -21.09 15.02
N ALA A 253 2.86 -22.26 15.12
CA ALA A 253 3.51 -23.53 15.45
C ALA A 253 4.28 -24.13 14.26
N ASP A 254 3.97 -23.78 13.03
CA ASP A 254 4.59 -24.32 11.81
C ASP A 254 5.78 -23.45 11.37
N LYS A 255 6.99 -23.98 11.47
CA LYS A 255 8.25 -23.29 11.14
C LYS A 255 8.36 -22.82 9.68
N ARG A 256 7.47 -23.27 8.80
CA ARG A 256 7.40 -22.76 7.41
C ARG A 256 6.88 -21.33 7.33
N PHE A 257 6.15 -20.85 8.36
CA PHE A 257 5.48 -19.56 8.35
C PHE A 257 6.08 -18.60 9.36
N THR A 258 6.00 -17.32 9.04
CA THR A 258 6.21 -16.22 9.97
C THR A 258 4.89 -15.47 10.12
N VAL A 259 4.35 -15.44 11.34
CA VAL A 259 3.14 -14.68 11.65
C VAL A 259 3.56 -13.33 12.24
N ALA A 260 3.20 -12.26 11.54
CA ALA A 260 3.38 -10.89 12.03
C ALA A 260 2.01 -10.33 12.44
N ILE A 261 1.91 -9.84 13.67
CA ILE A 261 0.71 -9.20 14.21
C ILE A 261 1.05 -7.75 14.48
N GLY A 262 0.27 -6.83 13.91
CA GLY A 262 0.47 -5.40 14.05
C GLY A 262 -0.84 -4.65 14.13
N GLY A 263 -0.81 -3.46 14.75
CA GLY A 263 -1.91 -2.53 14.74
C GLY A 263 -2.06 -1.88 13.35
N THR A 264 -3.29 -1.54 12.99
CA THR A 264 -3.61 -0.76 11.80
C THR A 264 -4.55 0.39 12.18
N GLU A 265 -4.61 1.42 11.33
CA GLU A 265 -5.60 2.49 11.42
C GLU A 265 -7.03 2.02 11.05
N GLY A 266 -7.16 0.76 10.60
CA GLY A 266 -8.45 0.16 10.25
C GLY A 266 -9.35 0.00 11.46
N LYS A 267 -10.62 0.40 11.33
CA LYS A 267 -11.62 0.37 12.40
C LYS A 267 -12.87 -0.36 11.95
N THR A 268 -13.40 -1.19 12.83
CA THR A 268 -14.76 -1.73 12.70
C THR A 268 -15.70 -0.85 13.47
N ILE A 269 -16.68 -0.25 12.80
CA ILE A 269 -17.64 0.67 13.39
C ILE A 269 -19.08 0.27 13.01
N VAL A 270 -20.01 0.54 13.91
CA VAL A 270 -21.45 0.52 13.61
C VAL A 270 -21.88 1.94 13.26
N ALA A 271 -22.22 2.16 11.98
CA ALA A 271 -22.72 3.43 11.51
C ALA A 271 -24.26 3.50 11.70
N ILE A 272 -24.74 4.49 12.42
CA ILE A 272 -26.16 4.68 12.69
C ILE A 272 -26.67 5.88 11.89
N ASN A 273 -27.73 5.67 11.07
CA ASN A 273 -28.38 6.76 10.36
C ASN A 273 -29.30 7.53 11.34
N ASN A 274 -28.78 8.63 11.90
CA ASN A 274 -29.47 9.46 12.87
C ASN A 274 -30.63 10.33 12.30
N LYS A 275 -30.91 10.24 11.00
CA LYS A 275 -32.10 10.85 10.36
C LYS A 275 -33.27 9.87 10.29
N ARG A 276 -33.07 8.60 10.64
CA ARG A 276 -34.09 7.55 10.56
C ARG A 276 -34.56 7.15 11.95
N LYS A 277 -35.92 7.10 12.17
CA LYS A 277 -36.51 6.57 13.41
C LYS A 277 -36.14 5.09 13.60
N PRO A 278 -35.87 4.63 14.84
CA PRO A 278 -35.88 5.40 16.10
C PRO A 278 -34.53 6.07 16.43
N PHE A 279 -33.57 6.07 15.49
CA PHE A 279 -32.19 6.52 15.70
C PHE A 279 -32.05 8.06 15.67
N ASP A 280 -33.09 8.79 15.33
CA ASP A 280 -33.18 10.25 15.48
C ASP A 280 -33.19 10.68 16.96
N ASP A 281 -33.67 9.83 17.89
CA ASP A 281 -33.57 10.05 19.31
C ASP A 281 -32.16 9.73 19.86
N VAL A 282 -31.53 10.72 20.48
CA VAL A 282 -30.18 10.54 21.08
C VAL A 282 -30.19 9.51 22.22
N ARG A 283 -31.32 9.33 22.96
CA ARG A 283 -31.43 8.34 24.03
C ARG A 283 -31.31 6.93 23.49
N VAL A 284 -31.91 6.65 22.32
CA VAL A 284 -31.80 5.35 21.65
C VAL A 284 -30.33 5.10 21.22
N ARG A 285 -29.65 6.08 20.64
CA ARG A 285 -28.26 5.93 20.27
C ARG A 285 -27.32 5.69 21.45
N ARG A 286 -27.57 6.40 22.58
CA ARG A 286 -26.84 6.19 23.84
C ARG A 286 -27.10 4.81 24.43
N ALA A 287 -28.35 4.32 24.40
CA ALA A 287 -28.71 2.99 24.88
C ALA A 287 -27.96 1.91 24.06
N ILE A 288 -27.90 2.02 22.73
CA ILE A 288 -27.13 1.11 21.87
C ILE A 288 -25.65 1.16 22.24
N ALA A 289 -25.07 2.36 22.38
CA ALA A 289 -23.65 2.50 22.74
C ALA A 289 -23.31 1.89 24.11
N ALA A 290 -24.25 1.94 25.06
CA ALA A 290 -24.11 1.33 26.39
C ALA A 290 -24.31 -0.19 26.39
N ALA A 291 -25.16 -0.71 25.49
CA ALA A 291 -25.46 -2.14 25.39
C ALA A 291 -24.38 -2.94 24.65
N VAL A 292 -23.53 -2.28 23.84
CA VAL A 292 -22.49 -2.97 23.06
C VAL A 292 -21.25 -3.24 23.93
N ASP A 293 -21.02 -4.50 24.25
CA ASP A 293 -19.78 -4.93 24.87
C ASP A 293 -18.68 -5.06 23.78
N ARG A 294 -17.85 -4.02 23.69
CA ARG A 294 -16.78 -3.96 22.68
C ARG A 294 -15.70 -5.00 22.93
N LYS A 295 -15.44 -5.31 24.21
CA LYS A 295 -14.43 -6.33 24.56
C LYS A 295 -14.90 -7.72 24.16
N ALA A 296 -16.15 -8.08 24.44
CA ALA A 296 -16.72 -9.34 24.02
C ALA A 296 -16.70 -9.52 22.49
N ILE A 297 -16.90 -8.44 21.73
CA ILE A 297 -16.78 -8.48 20.26
C ILE A 297 -15.32 -8.74 19.83
N VAL A 298 -14.34 -8.07 20.45
CA VAL A 298 -12.93 -8.31 20.12
C VAL A 298 -12.53 -9.74 20.47
N ASP A 299 -12.90 -10.22 21.67
CA ASP A 299 -12.56 -11.56 22.12
C ASP A 299 -13.24 -12.65 21.28
N GLY A 300 -14.54 -12.48 20.96
CA GLY A 300 -15.33 -13.53 20.30
C GLY A 300 -15.27 -13.49 18.77
N ALA A 301 -15.10 -12.32 18.14
CA ALA A 301 -15.10 -12.20 16.68
C ALA A 301 -13.70 -12.03 16.09
N LEU A 302 -12.73 -11.57 16.88
CA LEU A 302 -11.37 -11.31 16.44
C LEU A 302 -10.35 -12.13 17.23
N GLU A 303 -10.78 -13.14 18.01
CA GLU A 303 -9.91 -14.00 18.84
C GLU A 303 -8.92 -13.20 19.71
N GLY A 304 -9.34 -12.02 20.18
CA GLY A 304 -8.50 -11.11 20.93
C GLY A 304 -7.53 -10.25 20.10
N TYR A 305 -7.46 -10.44 18.78
CA TYR A 305 -6.59 -9.66 17.89
C TYR A 305 -7.22 -8.31 17.52
N GLY A 306 -7.30 -7.42 18.49
CA GLY A 306 -7.85 -6.09 18.32
C GLY A 306 -7.87 -5.32 19.63
N ALA A 307 -8.29 -4.07 19.57
CA ALA A 307 -8.47 -3.23 20.74
C ALA A 307 -9.79 -2.47 20.68
N PRO A 308 -10.57 -2.40 21.79
CA PRO A 308 -11.71 -1.49 21.86
C PRO A 308 -11.25 -0.05 21.70
N ILE A 309 -11.95 0.70 20.84
CA ILE A 309 -11.69 2.14 20.62
C ILE A 309 -12.80 2.99 21.19
N GLY A 310 -12.47 4.17 21.72
CA GLY A 310 -13.44 5.12 22.28
C GLY A 310 -14.07 6.03 21.25
N SER A 311 -13.45 6.19 20.08
CA SER A 311 -13.85 7.09 19.01
C SER A 311 -13.61 6.46 17.64
N HIS A 312 -14.35 6.91 16.61
CA HIS A 312 -14.07 6.59 15.21
C HIS A 312 -12.86 7.38 14.66
N LEU A 313 -12.39 8.35 15.42
CA LEU A 313 -11.15 9.08 15.10
C LEU A 313 -9.93 8.31 15.62
N VAL A 314 -8.82 8.46 14.93
CA VAL A 314 -7.53 7.95 15.40
C VAL A 314 -7.09 8.81 16.58
N PRO A 315 -6.46 8.24 17.60
CA PRO A 315 -5.86 8.98 18.70
C PRO A 315 -4.80 9.99 18.22
#